data_b197981ed734bcdc573e292f153a2aa5
#
_entry.id   b197981ed734bcdc573e292f153a2aa5
#
_cell.length_a   1.000
_cell.length_b   1.000
_cell.length_c   1.000
_cell.angle_alpha   90.00
_cell.angle_beta   90.00
_cell.angle_gamma   90.00
#
_symmetry.space_group_name_H-M   'P 1'
#
loop_
_entity.id
_entity.type
_entity.pdbx_description
1 polymer ?
#
loop_
_entity_poly.entity_id
_entity_poly.type
_entity_poly.pdbx_seq_one_letter_code
_entity_poly.pdbx_strand_id
1 'polypeptide(L)'
;MQITVTSITGMGKRLELVWFRLPYIKNSLHPGGTYVFYGKVQHKNGRFVMEQPAIYTPEKYEAMEHLLLPVYTLPKGLSNQLMLKAERSVLEEEHLFRDYLPTELREKHQLCEYNYAIKQIHFPDDMETLIEARKRLVFDELFLFILNLQYQKEKKEKEKNQFSFQSDDFVEQLIEKLPYKLTNAQLRALSEVRADMRSDYVMQRLIQGDVGSGKTIIAFLAMADTAHNGCQSAIMAPTEVLARQHYESFQSMCEIFGLDFPVILITGSMTAKQKKLAYQEILDHPDALIIGTHALIQEKVIYQNLALVITDEQHRFGVKQRETFSEKGTKPHILVMSATPIPRTLAIILYGDLDISVVDEVPAKRLPIKNCVVDTRYRPKAYQFIEKEVAAGHQAYVICPLVEESENMEAENVTDYAKRLKEELMDTIEIGLLHGQMKPAQKNDVMERFAANEIQVLVSTTVVEVGVNVPNATVMMIENAEHFGLAQLHQLRGRVGRAVILHYGQLQQLQGVTETSGYFESLQRWL
;
A
#
# COMPACT_ATOMS: atom_id res chain seq x y z
N MET A 1 20.03 -33.42 -33.19
CA MET A 1 19.54 -34.79 -33.03
C MET A 1 18.35 -34.79 -32.10
N GLN A 2 17.22 -35.33 -32.47
CA GLN A 2 16.01 -35.48 -31.67
C GLN A 2 15.86 -36.96 -31.37
N ILE A 3 15.56 -37.30 -30.13
CA ILE A 3 15.25 -38.66 -29.70
C ILE A 3 13.79 -38.68 -29.30
N THR A 4 13.00 -39.51 -29.91
CA THR A 4 11.59 -39.71 -29.58
C THR A 4 11.38 -41.14 -29.09
N VAL A 5 10.76 -41.27 -27.93
CA VAL A 5 10.40 -42.57 -27.35
C VAL A 5 8.90 -42.55 -27.14
N THR A 6 8.24 -43.63 -27.55
CA THR A 6 6.80 -43.81 -27.32
C THR A 6 6.59 -44.77 -26.16
N SER A 7 5.95 -44.31 -25.10
CA SER A 7 5.57 -45.13 -23.96
C SER A 7 4.12 -45.61 -24.13
N ILE A 8 3.84 -46.85 -23.77
CA ILE A 8 2.50 -47.44 -23.76
C ILE A 8 2.13 -47.71 -22.29
N THR A 9 1.08 -47.06 -21.81
CA THR A 9 0.54 -47.33 -20.46
C THR A 9 -0.43 -48.50 -20.50
N GLY A 10 -0.67 -49.17 -19.38
CA GLY A 10 -1.59 -50.32 -19.29
C GLY A 10 -3.06 -50.05 -19.67
N MET A 11 -3.42 -48.75 -19.88
CA MET A 11 -4.74 -48.33 -20.39
C MET A 11 -4.76 -48.08 -21.91
N GLY A 12 -3.74 -48.51 -22.66
CA GLY A 12 -3.65 -48.32 -24.11
C GLY A 12 -3.43 -46.89 -24.60
N LYS A 13 -3.25 -45.94 -23.72
CA LYS A 13 -2.91 -44.54 -24.07
C LYS A 13 -1.42 -44.42 -24.38
N ARG A 14 -1.10 -43.61 -25.40
CA ARG A 14 0.29 -43.38 -25.84
C ARG A 14 0.74 -41.99 -25.42
N LEU A 15 1.95 -41.91 -24.88
CA LEU A 15 2.65 -40.69 -24.54
C LEU A 15 3.98 -40.63 -25.33
N GLU A 16 4.19 -39.58 -26.09
CA GLU A 16 5.46 -39.35 -26.79
C GLU A 16 6.40 -38.53 -25.86
N LEU A 17 7.59 -39.06 -25.61
CA LEU A 17 8.65 -38.43 -24.82
C LEU A 17 9.73 -37.98 -25.80
N VAL A 18 10.07 -36.69 -25.79
CA VAL A 18 10.96 -36.09 -26.78
C VAL A 18 12.14 -35.39 -26.10
N TRP A 19 13.36 -35.76 -26.50
CA TRP A 19 14.59 -35.09 -26.04
C TRP A 19 15.34 -34.45 -27.20
N PHE A 20 15.84 -33.27 -27.04
CA PHE A 20 16.63 -32.54 -28.00
C PHE A 20 18.08 -32.45 -27.53
N ARG A 21 19.06 -32.77 -28.40
CA ARG A 21 20.51 -32.61 -28.16
C ARG A 21 21.08 -33.42 -26.98
N LEU A 22 20.43 -34.52 -26.56
CA LEU A 22 20.85 -35.39 -25.46
C LEU A 22 21.09 -36.81 -25.95
N PRO A 23 22.21 -37.11 -26.64
CA PRO A 23 22.48 -38.42 -27.27
C PRO A 23 22.61 -39.57 -26.28
N TYR A 24 23.00 -39.29 -25.02
CA TYR A 24 23.16 -40.29 -23.96
C TYR A 24 21.83 -40.92 -23.47
N ILE A 25 20.70 -40.30 -23.73
CA ILE A 25 19.38 -40.83 -23.36
C ILE A 25 19.14 -42.22 -23.97
N LYS A 26 19.70 -42.51 -25.15
CA LYS A 26 19.61 -43.84 -25.76
C LYS A 26 20.21 -44.96 -24.90
N ASN A 27 21.23 -44.65 -24.13
CA ASN A 27 21.91 -45.59 -23.26
C ASN A 27 21.25 -45.69 -21.88
N SER A 28 20.40 -44.73 -21.54
CA SER A 28 19.71 -44.66 -20.24
C SER A 28 18.33 -45.34 -20.24
N LEU A 29 17.76 -45.57 -21.42
CA LEU A 29 16.43 -46.21 -21.57
C LEU A 29 16.56 -47.54 -22.30
N HIS A 30 16.05 -48.59 -21.69
CA HIS A 30 16.03 -49.94 -22.27
C HIS A 30 14.60 -50.38 -22.56
N PRO A 31 14.32 -51.01 -23.73
CA PRO A 31 13.01 -51.57 -24.03
C PRO A 31 12.60 -52.58 -22.94
N GLY A 32 11.36 -52.47 -22.45
CA GLY A 32 10.84 -53.32 -21.36
C GLY A 32 11.20 -52.84 -19.95
N GLY A 33 12.04 -51.82 -19.81
CA GLY A 33 12.33 -51.20 -18.50
C GLY A 33 11.17 -50.34 -17.99
N THR A 34 11.03 -50.24 -16.66
CA THR A 34 10.06 -49.37 -15.99
C THR A 34 10.75 -48.11 -15.55
N TYR A 35 10.19 -46.94 -15.87
CA TYR A 35 10.73 -45.65 -15.58
C TYR A 35 9.65 -44.68 -15.14
N VAL A 36 10.00 -43.69 -14.32
CA VAL A 36 9.16 -42.55 -13.99
C VAL A 36 9.66 -41.31 -14.77
N PHE A 37 8.75 -40.73 -15.54
CA PHE A 37 9.02 -39.52 -16.32
C PHE A 37 8.36 -38.30 -15.66
N TYR A 38 9.14 -37.32 -15.30
CA TYR A 38 8.67 -36.10 -14.68
C TYR A 38 8.81 -34.90 -15.61
N GLY A 39 7.70 -34.23 -15.92
CA GLY A 39 7.66 -33.07 -16.81
C GLY A 39 6.23 -32.67 -17.16
N LYS A 40 6.10 -31.59 -17.95
CA LYS A 40 4.79 -31.06 -18.37
C LYS A 40 4.27 -31.83 -19.59
N VAL A 41 3.11 -32.48 -19.46
CA VAL A 41 2.39 -33.11 -20.58
C VAL A 41 1.67 -32.01 -21.37
N GLN A 42 1.87 -32.02 -22.69
CA GLN A 42 1.20 -31.13 -23.64
C GLN A 42 0.41 -31.93 -24.65
N HIS A 43 -0.70 -31.40 -25.13
CA HIS A 43 -1.46 -31.99 -26.23
C HIS A 43 -1.09 -31.27 -27.53
N LYS A 44 -0.37 -31.97 -28.43
CA LYS A 44 0.09 -31.43 -29.73
C LYS A 44 -0.38 -32.37 -30.84
N ASN A 45 -1.03 -31.83 -31.85
CA ASN A 45 -1.47 -32.58 -33.05
C ASN A 45 -2.22 -33.89 -32.74
N GLY A 46 -3.12 -33.86 -31.74
CA GLY A 46 -3.88 -35.05 -31.37
C GLY A 46 -3.11 -36.10 -30.53
N ARG A 47 -1.89 -35.77 -30.07
CA ARG A 47 -1.03 -36.66 -29.27
C ARG A 47 -0.64 -36.02 -27.97
N PHE A 48 -0.46 -36.83 -26.92
CA PHE A 48 0.15 -36.38 -25.68
C PHE A 48 1.68 -36.43 -25.82
N VAL A 49 2.32 -35.32 -25.61
CA VAL A 49 3.77 -35.14 -25.75
C VAL A 49 4.35 -34.57 -24.46
N MET A 50 5.49 -35.10 -24.03
CA MET A 50 6.28 -34.54 -22.94
C MET A 50 7.69 -34.22 -23.46
N GLU A 51 8.07 -32.97 -23.46
CA GLU A 51 9.36 -32.49 -23.96
C GLU A 51 10.38 -32.39 -22.82
N GLN A 52 11.55 -33.00 -23.05
CA GLN A 52 12.69 -33.02 -22.13
C GLN A 52 12.35 -33.47 -20.70
N PRO A 53 11.57 -34.58 -20.51
CA PRO A 53 11.29 -35.03 -19.15
C PRO A 53 12.54 -35.50 -18.43
N ALA A 54 12.56 -35.30 -17.11
CA ALA A 54 13.52 -36.00 -16.25
C ALA A 54 13.16 -37.49 -16.15
N ILE A 55 14.17 -38.33 -16.05
CA ILE A 55 14.03 -39.80 -16.02
C ILE A 55 14.49 -40.29 -14.66
N TYR A 56 13.66 -41.06 -13.98
CA TYR A 56 13.98 -41.69 -12.71
C TYR A 56 13.68 -43.20 -12.79
N THR A 57 14.43 -44.00 -12.01
CA THR A 57 13.97 -45.36 -11.71
C THR A 57 12.86 -45.30 -10.66
N PRO A 58 11.95 -46.29 -10.56
CA PRO A 58 10.89 -46.29 -9.56
C PRO A 58 11.42 -46.08 -8.14
N GLU A 59 12.47 -46.81 -7.77
CA GLU A 59 13.06 -46.76 -6.42
C GLU A 59 13.61 -45.36 -6.11
N LYS A 60 14.22 -44.71 -7.11
CA LYS A 60 14.76 -43.38 -6.94
C LYS A 60 13.66 -42.31 -6.83
N TYR A 61 12.56 -42.53 -7.56
CA TYR A 61 11.41 -41.64 -7.49
C TYR A 61 10.68 -41.77 -6.15
N GLU A 62 10.42 -42.99 -5.68
CA GLU A 62 9.83 -43.27 -4.36
C GLU A 62 10.65 -42.63 -3.24
N ALA A 63 11.98 -42.72 -3.30
CA ALA A 63 12.86 -42.07 -2.33
C ALA A 63 12.80 -40.53 -2.36
N MET A 64 12.32 -39.95 -3.47
CA MET A 64 12.21 -38.48 -3.65
C MET A 64 10.78 -37.95 -3.47
N GLU A 65 9.76 -38.80 -3.53
CA GLU A 65 8.35 -38.40 -3.57
C GLU A 65 7.90 -37.59 -2.34
N HIS A 66 8.54 -37.84 -1.21
CA HIS A 66 8.24 -37.13 0.05
C HIS A 66 9.31 -36.13 0.46
N LEU A 67 10.36 -35.91 -0.37
CA LEU A 67 11.42 -34.95 -0.06
C LEU A 67 11.07 -33.57 -0.62
N LEU A 68 11.16 -32.56 0.26
CA LEU A 68 11.15 -31.17 -0.15
C LEU A 68 12.56 -30.81 -0.64
N LEU A 69 12.70 -30.54 -1.92
CA LEU A 69 13.98 -30.16 -2.53
C LEU A 69 13.98 -28.69 -2.95
N PRO A 70 15.02 -27.93 -2.60
CA PRO A 70 15.10 -26.54 -3.01
C PRO A 70 15.37 -26.40 -4.51
N VAL A 71 14.82 -25.35 -5.10
CA VAL A 71 15.08 -24.94 -6.48
C VAL A 71 15.77 -23.59 -6.46
N TYR A 72 17.03 -23.55 -6.93
CA TYR A 72 17.84 -22.34 -6.93
C TYR A 72 17.74 -21.60 -8.25
N THR A 73 17.73 -20.29 -8.22
CA THR A 73 17.93 -19.44 -9.41
C THR A 73 19.41 -19.41 -9.76
N LEU A 74 19.78 -20.13 -10.81
CA LEU A 74 21.18 -20.37 -11.16
C LEU A 74 21.57 -19.65 -12.47
N PRO A 75 22.81 -19.14 -12.59
CA PRO A 75 23.34 -18.63 -13.84
C PRO A 75 23.55 -19.77 -14.88
N LYS A 76 23.68 -19.39 -16.15
CA LYS A 76 23.92 -20.33 -17.23
C LYS A 76 25.18 -21.17 -16.97
N GLY A 77 25.05 -22.51 -17.08
CA GLY A 77 26.16 -23.45 -16.92
C GLY A 77 26.17 -24.18 -15.57
N LEU A 78 25.40 -23.74 -14.57
CA LEU A 78 25.21 -24.47 -13.32
C LEU A 78 23.89 -25.25 -13.35
N SER A 79 23.89 -26.45 -12.80
CA SER A 79 22.70 -27.25 -12.63
C SER A 79 22.24 -27.27 -11.17
N ASN A 80 20.93 -27.40 -10.93
CA ASN A 80 20.40 -27.51 -9.56
C ASN A 80 21.00 -28.71 -8.81
N GLN A 81 21.27 -29.80 -9.49
CA GLN A 81 21.90 -30.99 -8.90
C GLN A 81 23.31 -30.71 -8.37
N LEU A 82 24.09 -29.92 -9.12
CA LEU A 82 25.45 -29.56 -8.70
C LEU A 82 25.39 -28.63 -7.47
N MET A 83 24.45 -27.68 -7.48
CA MET A 83 24.25 -26.78 -6.34
C MET A 83 23.80 -27.55 -5.10
N LEU A 84 22.80 -28.44 -5.21
CA LEU A 84 22.35 -29.29 -4.10
C LEU A 84 23.48 -30.14 -3.53
N LYS A 85 24.38 -30.68 -4.37
CA LYS A 85 25.52 -31.47 -3.88
C LYS A 85 26.52 -30.60 -3.13
N ALA A 86 26.80 -29.41 -3.63
CA ALA A 86 27.72 -28.46 -2.98
C ALA A 86 27.17 -28.00 -1.62
N GLU A 87 25.91 -27.57 -1.58
CA GLU A 87 25.23 -27.17 -0.34
C GLU A 87 25.20 -28.28 0.71
N ARG A 88 24.88 -29.52 0.29
CA ARG A 88 24.87 -30.67 1.19
C ARG A 88 26.24 -30.91 1.81
N SER A 89 27.31 -30.86 1.01
CA SER A 89 28.69 -31.05 1.51
C SER A 89 29.10 -29.99 2.53
N VAL A 90 28.66 -28.74 2.36
CA VAL A 90 28.95 -27.66 3.31
C VAL A 90 28.14 -27.83 4.59
N LEU A 91 26.87 -28.21 4.48
CA LEU A 91 25.94 -28.35 5.62
C LEU A 91 26.12 -29.65 6.43
N GLU A 92 26.99 -30.57 5.99
CA GLU A 92 27.39 -31.73 6.77
C GLU A 92 28.28 -31.36 7.97
N GLU A 93 28.92 -30.20 7.97
CA GLU A 93 29.64 -29.69 9.14
C GLU A 93 28.66 -29.31 10.26
N GLU A 94 29.01 -29.68 11.52
CA GLU A 94 28.07 -29.53 12.64
C GLU A 94 27.87 -28.08 13.12
N HIS A 95 28.89 -27.23 13.02
CA HIS A 95 28.88 -25.86 13.54
C HIS A 95 29.49 -24.88 12.55
N LEU A 96 28.70 -24.52 11.51
CA LEU A 96 29.12 -23.56 10.50
C LEU A 96 29.14 -22.12 11.04
N PHE A 97 28.16 -21.78 11.87
CA PHE A 97 27.96 -20.43 12.36
C PHE A 97 27.69 -20.40 13.86
N ARG A 98 28.15 -19.34 14.51
CA ARG A 98 27.76 -19.07 15.90
C ARG A 98 26.38 -18.42 15.91
N ASP A 99 25.44 -18.99 16.68
CA ASP A 99 24.17 -18.34 16.93
C ASP A 99 24.37 -17.07 17.76
N TYR A 100 24.01 -15.92 17.22
CA TYR A 100 24.20 -14.62 17.85
C TYR A 100 23.02 -14.20 18.73
N LEU A 101 21.84 -14.86 18.57
CA LEU A 101 20.70 -14.58 19.43
C LEU A 101 20.86 -15.24 20.80
N PRO A 102 20.69 -14.48 21.91
CA PRO A 102 20.65 -15.03 23.24
C PRO A 102 19.58 -16.11 23.39
N THR A 103 19.88 -17.16 24.17
CA THR A 103 18.97 -18.30 24.42
C THR A 103 17.61 -17.82 24.94
N GLU A 104 17.60 -16.87 25.88
CA GLU A 104 16.36 -16.29 26.43
C GLU A 104 15.45 -15.66 25.35
N LEU A 105 16.05 -14.97 24.37
CA LEU A 105 15.32 -14.37 23.29
C LEU A 105 14.75 -15.44 22.35
N ARG A 106 15.53 -16.48 22.06
CA ARG A 106 15.08 -17.60 21.22
C ARG A 106 13.91 -18.35 21.86
N GLU A 107 14.01 -18.67 23.14
CA GLU A 107 12.93 -19.34 23.89
C GLU A 107 11.66 -18.49 23.96
N LYS A 108 11.79 -17.19 24.28
CA LYS A 108 10.66 -16.25 24.34
C LYS A 108 9.87 -16.19 23.04
N HIS A 109 10.55 -16.26 21.89
CA HIS A 109 9.94 -16.14 20.56
C HIS A 109 9.76 -17.49 19.87
N GLN A 110 10.10 -18.61 20.54
CA GLN A 110 10.02 -19.98 20.00
C GLN A 110 10.79 -20.07 18.66
N LEU A 111 12.06 -19.69 18.67
CA LEU A 111 12.95 -19.72 17.53
C LEU A 111 13.93 -20.89 17.64
N CYS A 112 14.08 -21.64 16.57
CA CYS A 112 15.08 -22.71 16.50
C CYS A 112 16.51 -22.14 16.46
N GLU A 113 17.51 -23.01 16.64
CA GLU A 113 18.93 -22.66 16.56
C GLU A 113 19.31 -22.31 15.11
N TYR A 114 20.30 -21.42 14.95
CA TYR A 114 20.64 -20.86 13.63
C TYR A 114 21.14 -21.89 12.63
N ASN A 115 22.06 -22.79 13.01
CA ASN A 115 22.56 -23.84 12.12
C ASN A 115 21.47 -24.84 11.77
N TYR A 116 20.58 -25.16 12.71
CA TYR A 116 19.39 -25.96 12.44
C TYR A 116 18.51 -25.28 11.40
N ALA A 117 18.25 -23.98 11.53
CA ALA A 117 17.46 -23.23 10.56
C ALA A 117 18.09 -23.23 9.16
N ILE A 118 19.42 -23.05 9.07
CA ILE A 118 20.13 -23.09 7.78
C ILE A 118 20.04 -24.49 7.16
N LYS A 119 20.19 -25.56 7.93
CA LYS A 119 20.03 -26.92 7.40
C LYS A 119 18.61 -27.18 6.91
N GLN A 120 17.61 -26.85 7.71
CA GLN A 120 16.20 -27.13 7.41
C GLN A 120 15.59 -26.24 6.32
N ILE A 121 16.13 -25.06 6.06
CA ILE A 121 15.67 -24.23 4.93
C ILE A 121 16.12 -24.80 3.58
N HIS A 122 17.29 -25.48 3.55
CA HIS A 122 17.82 -26.12 2.34
C HIS A 122 17.37 -27.58 2.17
N PHE A 123 17.33 -28.34 3.26
CA PHE A 123 16.99 -29.75 3.26
C PHE A 123 16.04 -30.06 4.42
N PRO A 124 14.77 -29.62 4.33
CA PRO A 124 13.80 -29.84 5.39
C PRO A 124 13.45 -31.32 5.52
N ASP A 125 13.30 -31.80 6.73
CA ASP A 125 12.82 -33.15 7.01
C ASP A 125 11.34 -33.27 6.67
N ASP A 126 10.57 -32.21 6.93
CA ASP A 126 9.14 -32.09 6.62
C ASP A 126 8.72 -30.61 6.45
N MET A 127 7.43 -30.36 6.26
CA MET A 127 6.89 -29.01 6.10
C MET A 127 6.93 -28.21 7.41
N GLU A 128 6.84 -28.85 8.55
CA GLU A 128 6.85 -28.19 9.87
C GLU A 128 8.24 -27.63 10.17
N THR A 129 9.28 -28.43 9.99
CA THR A 129 10.69 -28.03 10.14
C THR A 129 11.07 -26.91 9.16
N LEU A 130 10.54 -26.94 7.92
CA LEU A 130 10.72 -25.86 6.95
C LEU A 130 10.11 -24.54 7.46
N ILE A 131 8.89 -24.60 8.01
CA ILE A 131 8.21 -23.41 8.56
C ILE A 131 8.96 -22.84 9.76
N GLU A 132 9.47 -23.70 10.65
CA GLU A 132 10.29 -23.28 11.80
C GLU A 132 11.60 -22.61 11.35
N ALA A 133 12.29 -23.21 10.40
CA ALA A 133 13.50 -22.64 9.82
C ALA A 133 13.25 -21.27 9.19
N ARG A 134 12.19 -21.17 8.39
CA ARG A 134 11.78 -19.92 7.77
C ARG A 134 11.42 -18.85 8.79
N LYS A 135 10.68 -19.23 9.85
CA LYS A 135 10.34 -18.33 10.97
C LYS A 135 11.59 -17.73 11.60
N ARG A 136 12.62 -18.56 11.85
CA ARG A 136 13.89 -18.11 12.41
C ARG A 136 14.61 -17.13 11.48
N LEU A 137 14.81 -17.47 10.22
CA LEU A 137 15.57 -16.64 9.28
C LEU A 137 14.86 -15.32 8.96
N VAL A 138 13.53 -15.32 8.84
CA VAL A 138 12.74 -14.08 8.69
C VAL A 138 12.86 -13.20 9.93
N PHE A 139 12.83 -13.80 11.13
CA PHE A 139 13.03 -13.05 12.37
C PHE A 139 14.41 -12.39 12.38
N ASP A 140 15.46 -13.12 12.03
CA ASP A 140 16.84 -12.62 12.02
C ASP A 140 17.00 -11.44 11.06
N GLU A 141 16.51 -11.57 9.83
CA GLU A 141 16.58 -10.52 8.82
C GLU A 141 15.88 -9.22 9.28
N LEU A 142 14.65 -9.36 9.78
CA LEU A 142 13.89 -8.19 10.25
C LEU A 142 14.47 -7.61 11.55
N PHE A 143 14.93 -8.45 12.46
CA PHE A 143 15.53 -8.01 13.72
C PHE A 143 16.81 -7.20 13.49
N LEU A 144 17.73 -7.72 12.68
CA LEU A 144 18.98 -7.03 12.36
C LEU A 144 18.72 -5.72 11.59
N PHE A 145 17.74 -5.73 10.70
CA PHE A 145 17.34 -4.54 9.96
C PHE A 145 16.80 -3.45 10.91
N ILE A 146 15.86 -3.80 11.78
CA ILE A 146 15.29 -2.86 12.78
C ILE A 146 16.36 -2.37 13.75
N LEU A 147 17.23 -3.26 14.24
CA LEU A 147 18.31 -2.91 15.13
C LEU A 147 19.27 -1.90 14.49
N ASN A 148 19.62 -2.09 13.21
CA ASN A 148 20.46 -1.16 12.47
C ASN A 148 19.78 0.21 12.29
N LEU A 149 18.49 0.24 12.00
CA LEU A 149 17.72 1.50 11.90
C LEU A 149 17.71 2.25 13.24
N GLN A 150 17.47 1.55 14.36
CA GLN A 150 17.51 2.17 15.69
C GLN A 150 18.90 2.69 16.04
N TYR A 151 19.93 1.91 15.76
CA TYR A 151 21.31 2.34 15.96
C TYR A 151 21.68 3.59 15.14
N GLN A 152 21.22 3.67 13.89
CA GLN A 152 21.43 4.87 13.08
C GLN A 152 20.64 6.07 13.60
N LYS A 153 19.41 5.85 14.08
CA LYS A 153 18.59 6.91 14.71
C LYS A 153 19.26 7.46 15.97
N GLU A 154 19.83 6.59 16.81
CA GLU A 154 20.55 7.01 18.03
C GLU A 154 21.84 7.77 17.73
N LYS A 155 22.55 7.40 16.64
CA LYS A 155 23.77 8.10 16.21
C LYS A 155 23.53 9.40 15.48
N LYS A 156 22.32 9.60 14.89
CA LYS A 156 21.98 10.84 14.21
C LYS A 156 21.89 11.96 15.24
N GLU A 157 22.75 12.96 15.10
CA GLU A 157 22.65 14.17 15.91
C GLU A 157 21.27 14.79 15.71
N LYS A 158 20.54 14.95 16.81
CA LYS A 158 19.25 15.63 16.79
C LYS A 158 19.47 17.10 16.54
N GLU A 159 18.77 17.64 15.56
CA GLU A 159 18.84 19.05 15.23
C GLU A 159 18.14 19.89 16.32
N LYS A 160 18.80 20.98 16.75
CA LYS A 160 18.24 21.85 17.79
C LYS A 160 17.04 22.63 17.24
N ASN A 161 16.00 22.70 18.05
CA ASN A 161 14.85 23.54 17.81
C ASN A 161 15.24 25.02 17.95
N GLN A 162 14.88 25.83 16.98
CA GLN A 162 15.15 27.27 16.98
C GLN A 162 13.88 28.09 17.25
N PHE A 163 12.71 27.41 17.33
CA PHE A 163 11.43 28.05 17.54
C PHE A 163 11.02 27.93 19.00
N SER A 164 10.51 29.01 19.57
CA SER A 164 9.98 29.04 20.94
C SER A 164 8.46 29.02 20.90
N PHE A 165 7.86 27.95 21.34
CA PHE A 165 6.40 27.79 21.43
C PHE A 165 5.96 28.04 22.89
N GLN A 166 5.03 28.98 23.08
CA GLN A 166 4.46 29.25 24.40
C GLN A 166 3.63 28.08 24.90
N SER A 167 3.66 27.85 26.20
CA SER A 167 2.80 26.88 26.87
C SER A 167 1.63 27.62 27.48
N ASP A 168 0.57 27.81 26.68
CA ASP A 168 -0.69 28.46 27.08
C ASP A 168 -1.89 27.55 26.74
N ASP A 169 -3.09 28.00 27.10
CA ASP A 169 -4.34 27.26 26.90
C ASP A 169 -5.01 27.59 25.55
N PHE A 170 -4.30 28.16 24.59
CA PHE A 170 -4.87 28.61 23.32
C PHE A 170 -5.51 27.44 22.55
N VAL A 171 -4.80 26.33 22.40
CA VAL A 171 -5.30 25.14 21.66
C VAL A 171 -6.44 24.48 22.41
N GLU A 172 -6.39 24.43 23.74
CA GLU A 172 -7.46 23.93 24.61
C GLU A 172 -8.76 24.73 24.42
N GLN A 173 -8.67 26.05 24.34
CA GLN A 173 -9.80 26.94 24.04
C GLN A 173 -10.39 26.68 22.64
N LEU A 174 -9.54 26.38 21.64
CA LEU A 174 -10.02 25.99 20.31
C LEU A 174 -10.76 24.63 20.36
N ILE A 175 -10.24 23.67 21.11
CA ILE A 175 -10.86 22.34 21.25
C ILE A 175 -12.24 22.46 21.91
N GLU A 176 -12.41 23.32 22.91
CA GLU A 176 -13.70 23.56 23.58
C GLU A 176 -14.75 24.16 22.63
N LYS A 177 -14.33 24.98 21.67
CA LYS A 177 -15.21 25.59 20.66
C LYS A 177 -15.60 24.66 19.52
N LEU A 178 -14.99 23.46 19.40
CA LEU A 178 -15.34 22.50 18.36
C LEU A 178 -16.79 22.02 18.49
N PRO A 179 -17.54 21.88 17.39
CA PRO A 179 -18.92 21.37 17.39
C PRO A 179 -19.02 19.87 17.69
N TYR A 180 -17.92 19.20 17.98
CA TYR A 180 -17.80 17.79 18.32
C TYR A 180 -16.60 17.57 19.26
N LYS A 181 -16.65 16.48 20.02
CA LYS A 181 -15.53 16.10 20.90
C LYS A 181 -14.47 15.32 20.11
N LEU A 182 -13.22 15.66 20.34
CA LEU A 182 -12.10 14.87 19.83
C LEU A 182 -12.06 13.51 20.55
N THR A 183 -11.59 12.48 19.84
CA THR A 183 -11.35 11.18 20.45
C THR A 183 -10.11 11.20 21.34
N ASN A 184 -9.98 10.23 22.25
CA ASN A 184 -8.80 10.15 23.10
C ASN A 184 -7.51 9.96 22.29
N ALA A 185 -7.60 9.20 21.18
CA ALA A 185 -6.47 9.01 20.28
C ALA A 185 -6.05 10.30 19.57
N GLN A 186 -7.00 11.15 19.16
CA GLN A 186 -6.72 12.47 18.58
C GLN A 186 -6.08 13.42 19.62
N LEU A 187 -6.62 13.45 20.84
CA LEU A 187 -6.07 14.26 21.94
C LEU A 187 -4.64 13.84 22.29
N ARG A 188 -4.39 12.53 22.38
CA ARG A 188 -3.06 11.96 22.62
C ARG A 188 -2.08 12.35 21.53
N ALA A 189 -2.45 12.15 20.25
CA ALA A 189 -1.59 12.50 19.13
C ALA A 189 -1.28 13.99 19.06
N LEU A 190 -2.26 14.86 19.32
CA LEU A 190 -2.08 16.31 19.39
C LEU A 190 -1.14 16.70 20.56
N SER A 191 -1.33 16.10 21.72
CA SER A 191 -0.46 16.33 22.89
C SER A 191 1.00 15.94 22.60
N GLU A 192 1.22 14.81 21.93
CA GLU A 192 2.55 14.36 21.51
C GLU A 192 3.19 15.33 20.52
N VAL A 193 2.43 15.80 19.51
CA VAL A 193 2.90 16.82 18.55
C VAL A 193 3.30 18.10 19.26
N ARG A 194 2.45 18.63 20.15
CA ARG A 194 2.73 19.87 20.89
C ARG A 194 3.91 19.73 21.84
N ALA A 195 4.06 18.56 22.49
CA ALA A 195 5.22 18.30 23.35
C ALA A 195 6.53 18.31 22.55
N ASP A 196 6.54 17.70 21.37
CA ASP A 196 7.72 17.69 20.50
C ASP A 196 8.06 19.09 19.97
N MET A 197 7.05 19.88 19.55
CA MET A 197 7.26 21.25 19.05
C MET A 197 7.87 22.17 20.13
N ARG A 198 7.61 21.87 21.40
CA ARG A 198 8.14 22.58 22.58
C ARG A 198 9.45 22.03 23.12
N SER A 199 9.94 20.92 22.52
CA SER A 199 11.18 20.29 22.94
C SER A 199 12.43 21.03 22.44
N ASP A 200 13.60 20.69 22.97
CA ASP A 200 14.90 21.26 22.55
C ASP A 200 15.31 20.86 21.13
N TYR A 201 14.58 19.92 20.51
CA TYR A 201 14.91 19.34 19.21
C TYR A 201 13.78 19.51 18.20
N VAL A 202 14.16 19.53 16.92
CA VAL A 202 13.19 19.57 15.81
C VAL A 202 12.34 18.31 15.81
N MET A 203 11.02 18.49 15.83
CA MET A 203 10.07 17.38 15.70
C MET A 203 10.18 16.73 14.33
N GLN A 204 10.22 15.40 14.32
CA GLN A 204 10.07 14.57 13.12
C GLN A 204 9.06 13.46 13.46
N ARG A 205 7.77 13.66 13.15
CA ARG A 205 6.69 12.79 13.61
C ARG A 205 5.75 12.36 12.48
N LEU A 206 5.32 11.09 12.52
CA LEU A 206 4.29 10.52 11.67
C LEU A 206 2.98 10.36 12.47
N ILE A 207 1.90 10.96 12.00
CA ILE A 207 0.54 10.63 12.46
C ILE A 207 -0.05 9.60 11.51
N GLN A 208 -0.29 8.42 12.03
CA GLN A 208 -0.92 7.33 11.32
C GLN A 208 -2.34 7.13 11.82
N GLY A 209 -3.29 6.99 10.89
CA GLY A 209 -4.69 6.69 11.24
C GLY A 209 -5.51 6.43 9.99
N ASP A 210 -6.62 5.74 10.12
CA ASP A 210 -7.50 5.39 9.01
C ASP A 210 -8.03 6.63 8.27
N VAL A 211 -8.54 6.44 7.05
CA VAL A 211 -9.26 7.49 6.32
C VAL A 211 -10.47 7.92 7.19
N GLY A 212 -10.58 9.24 7.43
CA GLY A 212 -11.64 9.77 8.28
C GLY A 212 -11.43 9.62 9.79
N SER A 213 -10.25 9.24 10.28
CA SER A 213 -9.89 9.28 11.70
C SER A 213 -9.70 10.70 12.25
N GLY A 214 -9.78 11.72 11.39
CA GLY A 214 -9.69 13.13 11.78
C GLY A 214 -8.26 13.66 11.92
N LYS A 215 -7.32 13.16 11.16
CA LYS A 215 -5.93 13.69 11.12
C LYS A 215 -5.87 15.18 10.74
N THR A 216 -6.78 15.63 9.88
CA THR A 216 -6.85 17.02 9.41
C THR A 216 -7.10 18.02 10.54
N ILE A 217 -7.91 17.68 11.54
CA ILE A 217 -8.12 18.57 12.69
C ILE A 217 -6.86 18.70 13.55
N ILE A 218 -6.08 17.62 13.69
CA ILE A 218 -4.80 17.66 14.41
C ILE A 218 -3.82 18.56 13.67
N ALA A 219 -3.76 18.45 12.33
CA ALA A 219 -2.95 19.33 11.49
C ALA A 219 -3.35 20.80 11.63
N PHE A 220 -4.65 21.11 11.57
CA PHE A 220 -5.16 22.46 11.74
C PHE A 220 -4.78 23.04 13.12
N LEU A 221 -5.01 22.29 14.20
CA LEU A 221 -4.71 22.75 15.55
C LEU A 221 -3.20 22.96 15.76
N ALA A 222 -2.34 22.11 15.17
CA ALA A 222 -0.89 22.33 15.20
C ALA A 222 -0.46 23.55 14.38
N MET A 223 -1.08 23.79 13.22
CA MET A 223 -0.82 24.99 12.41
C MET A 223 -1.32 26.26 13.10
N ALA A 224 -2.48 26.22 13.75
CA ALA A 224 -3.00 27.35 14.53
C ALA A 224 -2.13 27.65 15.76
N ASP A 225 -1.62 26.62 16.46
CA ASP A 225 -0.63 26.78 17.53
C ASP A 225 0.65 27.45 17.03
N THR A 226 1.11 27.07 15.83
CA THR A 226 2.27 27.67 15.16
C THR A 226 2.04 29.16 14.84
N ALA A 227 0.88 29.48 14.25
CA ALA A 227 0.50 30.84 13.90
C ALA A 227 0.34 31.73 15.15
N HIS A 228 -0.26 31.22 16.23
CA HIS A 228 -0.39 31.89 17.51
C HIS A 228 0.97 32.28 18.10
N ASN A 229 2.01 31.49 17.82
CA ASN A 229 3.39 31.81 18.21
C ASN A 229 4.13 32.67 17.18
N GLY A 230 3.44 33.31 16.24
CA GLY A 230 4.00 34.23 15.25
C GLY A 230 4.87 33.56 14.19
N CYS A 231 4.63 32.26 13.91
CA CYS A 231 5.40 31.48 12.96
C CYS A 231 4.52 30.95 11.83
N GLN A 232 5.13 30.82 10.65
CA GLN A 232 4.46 30.23 9.50
C GLN A 232 4.40 28.69 9.60
N SER A 233 3.31 28.14 9.07
CA SER A 233 3.13 26.71 8.89
C SER A 233 2.70 26.40 7.46
N ALA A 234 3.14 25.25 6.93
CA ALA A 234 2.80 24.85 5.57
C ALA A 234 2.32 23.40 5.51
N ILE A 235 1.22 23.15 4.82
CA ILE A 235 0.72 21.80 4.54
C ILE A 235 0.78 21.50 3.04
N MET A 236 1.42 20.40 2.68
CA MET A 236 1.55 19.92 1.31
C MET A 236 0.61 18.76 1.06
N ALA A 237 -0.33 18.96 0.14
CA ALA A 237 -1.27 17.95 -0.33
C ALA A 237 -0.81 17.33 -1.66
N PRO A 238 -1.11 16.05 -1.93
CA PRO A 238 -0.69 15.36 -3.16
C PRO A 238 -1.40 15.86 -4.43
N THR A 239 -2.56 16.47 -4.30
CA THR A 239 -3.36 16.99 -5.42
C THR A 239 -3.89 18.39 -5.16
N GLU A 240 -4.20 19.10 -6.24
CA GLU A 240 -4.79 20.43 -6.15
C GLU A 240 -6.19 20.42 -5.53
N VAL A 241 -6.98 19.38 -5.81
CA VAL A 241 -8.32 19.24 -5.24
C VAL A 241 -8.24 19.10 -3.73
N LEU A 242 -7.34 18.26 -3.22
CA LEU A 242 -7.14 18.11 -1.77
C LEU A 242 -6.56 19.40 -1.14
N ALA A 243 -5.65 20.09 -1.83
CA ALA A 243 -5.14 21.36 -1.37
C ALA A 243 -6.26 22.41 -1.23
N ARG A 244 -7.18 22.50 -2.19
CA ARG A 244 -8.36 23.37 -2.13
C ARG A 244 -9.31 22.98 -1.00
N GLN A 245 -9.57 21.70 -0.80
CA GLN A 245 -10.40 21.22 0.32
C GLN A 245 -9.78 21.58 1.69
N HIS A 246 -8.48 21.43 1.85
CA HIS A 246 -7.81 21.90 3.07
C HIS A 246 -7.90 23.41 3.23
N TYR A 247 -7.71 24.15 2.16
CA TYR A 247 -7.81 25.62 2.17
C TYR A 247 -9.19 26.09 2.63
N GLU A 248 -10.25 25.62 1.99
CA GLU A 248 -11.64 25.95 2.33
C GLU A 248 -11.99 25.52 3.77
N SER A 249 -11.57 24.34 4.17
CA SER A 249 -11.77 23.83 5.52
C SER A 249 -11.05 24.69 6.57
N PHE A 250 -9.81 25.09 6.32
CA PHE A 250 -9.03 25.88 7.27
C PHE A 250 -9.51 27.32 7.35
N GLN A 251 -9.94 27.93 6.23
CA GLN A 251 -10.61 29.22 6.25
C GLN A 251 -11.88 29.17 7.11
N SER A 252 -12.75 28.18 6.85
CA SER A 252 -13.98 27.99 7.63
C SER A 252 -13.70 27.77 9.13
N MET A 253 -12.66 27.03 9.47
CA MET A 253 -12.26 26.84 10.87
C MET A 253 -11.75 28.15 11.49
N CYS A 254 -10.93 28.93 10.78
CA CYS A 254 -10.49 30.25 11.27
C CYS A 254 -11.69 31.16 11.53
N GLU A 255 -12.68 31.20 10.63
CA GLU A 255 -13.92 31.97 10.81
C GLU A 255 -14.72 31.49 12.03
N ILE A 256 -14.95 30.18 12.18
CA ILE A 256 -15.69 29.58 13.31
C ILE A 256 -15.03 29.91 14.66
N PHE A 257 -13.70 29.86 14.70
CA PHE A 257 -12.94 30.15 15.93
C PHE A 257 -12.69 31.63 16.18
N GLY A 258 -12.95 32.49 15.19
CA GLY A 258 -12.66 33.92 15.25
C GLY A 258 -11.15 34.20 15.23
N LEU A 259 -10.40 33.44 14.44
CA LEU A 259 -8.96 33.60 14.25
C LEU A 259 -8.70 34.44 13.01
N ASP A 260 -7.80 35.43 13.16
CA ASP A 260 -7.42 36.37 12.08
C ASP A 260 -6.08 35.96 11.42
N PHE A 261 -5.86 34.64 11.27
CA PHE A 261 -4.67 34.12 10.59
C PHE A 261 -4.89 34.05 9.08
N PRO A 262 -3.95 34.61 8.28
CA PRO A 262 -4.02 34.49 6.83
C PRO A 262 -3.89 33.01 6.38
N VAL A 263 -4.85 32.56 5.61
CA VAL A 263 -4.81 31.22 4.97
C VAL A 263 -4.48 31.41 3.50
N ILE A 264 -3.35 30.88 3.03
CA ILE A 264 -2.80 31.14 1.69
C ILE A 264 -2.74 29.83 0.91
N LEU A 265 -3.28 29.83 -0.32
CA LEU A 265 -3.25 28.67 -1.23
C LEU A 265 -2.22 28.85 -2.34
N ILE A 266 -1.39 27.82 -2.59
CA ILE A 266 -0.49 27.77 -3.75
C ILE A 266 -0.62 26.44 -4.48
N THR A 267 -1.07 26.47 -5.74
CA THR A 267 -1.21 25.28 -6.60
C THR A 267 -0.53 25.46 -7.95
N GLY A 268 -0.34 24.34 -8.67
CA GLY A 268 0.29 24.35 -9.97
C GLY A 268 -0.52 25.11 -11.04
N SER A 269 -1.87 24.99 -11.01
CA SER A 269 -2.80 25.59 -11.98
C SER A 269 -2.98 27.11 -11.83
N MET A 270 -2.55 27.71 -10.73
CA MET A 270 -2.67 29.16 -10.53
C MET A 270 -1.91 29.94 -11.61
N THR A 271 -2.50 31.06 -12.04
CA THR A 271 -1.85 32.00 -12.97
C THR A 271 -0.60 32.63 -12.38
N ALA A 272 0.29 33.12 -13.22
CA ALA A 272 1.51 33.79 -12.77
C ALA A 272 1.21 35.02 -11.87
N LYS A 273 0.13 35.72 -12.14
CA LYS A 273 -0.32 36.86 -11.33
C LYS A 273 -0.79 36.43 -9.93
N GLN A 274 -1.58 35.36 -9.86
CA GLN A 274 -2.06 34.81 -8.59
C GLN A 274 -0.89 34.26 -7.75
N LYS A 275 0.05 33.53 -8.39
CA LYS A 275 1.25 33.05 -7.69
C LYS A 275 2.09 34.18 -7.14
N LYS A 276 2.26 35.27 -7.90
CA LYS A 276 3.02 36.44 -7.43
C LYS A 276 2.37 37.10 -6.23
N LEU A 277 1.03 37.21 -6.20
CA LEU A 277 0.30 37.73 -5.04
C LEU A 277 0.47 36.81 -3.83
N ALA A 278 0.26 35.54 -3.99
CA ALA A 278 0.41 34.56 -2.90
C ALA A 278 1.86 34.56 -2.34
N TYR A 279 2.88 34.69 -3.19
CA TYR A 279 4.28 34.79 -2.73
C TYR A 279 4.51 36.07 -1.91
N GLN A 280 3.86 37.19 -2.29
CA GLN A 280 3.94 38.41 -1.53
C GLN A 280 3.23 38.29 -0.17
N GLU A 281 2.03 37.69 -0.16
CA GLU A 281 1.28 37.46 1.08
C GLU A 281 2.06 36.57 2.07
N ILE A 282 2.79 35.55 1.58
CA ILE A 282 3.67 34.74 2.43
C ILE A 282 4.78 35.57 3.06
N LEU A 283 5.33 36.52 2.30
CA LEU A 283 6.37 37.43 2.83
C LEU A 283 5.81 38.47 3.81
N ASP A 284 4.56 38.88 3.64
CA ASP A 284 3.95 39.94 4.47
C ASP A 284 3.38 39.39 5.79
N HIS A 285 3.10 38.09 5.87
CA HIS A 285 2.47 37.44 7.02
C HIS A 285 3.33 36.34 7.65
N PRO A 286 4.06 36.67 8.74
CA PRO A 286 4.93 35.68 9.42
C PRO A 286 4.17 34.60 10.20
N ASP A 287 2.85 34.70 10.32
CA ASP A 287 1.92 33.81 11.03
C ASP A 287 0.94 33.07 10.08
N ALA A 288 1.21 33.08 8.77
CA ALA A 288 0.31 32.51 7.79
C ALA A 288 0.24 30.99 7.87
N LEU A 289 -0.99 30.45 7.61
CA LEU A 289 -1.25 29.05 7.32
C LEU A 289 -1.18 28.84 5.80
N ILE A 290 -0.17 28.15 5.32
CA ILE A 290 0.12 28.02 3.89
C ILE A 290 -0.25 26.63 3.41
N ILE A 291 -1.10 26.53 2.39
CA ILE A 291 -1.62 25.28 1.86
C ILE A 291 -1.25 25.16 0.38
N GLY A 292 -0.82 24.00 -0.05
CA GLY A 292 -0.53 23.83 -1.47
C GLY A 292 -0.12 22.42 -1.85
N THR A 293 0.33 22.31 -3.10
CA THR A 293 0.91 21.09 -3.64
C THR A 293 2.44 21.18 -3.66
N HIS A 294 3.11 20.35 -4.46
CA HIS A 294 4.56 20.45 -4.72
C HIS A 294 5.01 21.86 -5.18
N ALA A 295 4.08 22.76 -5.50
CA ALA A 295 4.38 24.17 -5.78
C ALA A 295 5.02 24.90 -4.58
N LEU A 296 4.77 24.44 -3.35
CA LEU A 296 5.36 24.98 -2.12
C LEU A 296 6.89 24.78 -2.04
N ILE A 297 7.42 23.76 -2.72
CA ILE A 297 8.85 23.42 -2.69
C ILE A 297 9.66 24.26 -3.68
N GLN A 298 9.01 24.93 -4.65
CA GLN A 298 9.69 25.69 -5.69
C GLN A 298 10.58 26.79 -5.10
N GLU A 299 11.75 27.03 -5.69
CA GLU A 299 12.74 28.01 -5.23
C GLU A 299 12.19 29.43 -5.05
N LYS A 300 11.17 29.77 -5.85
CA LYS A 300 10.52 31.09 -5.82
C LYS A 300 9.67 31.35 -4.58
N VAL A 301 9.31 30.31 -3.84
CA VAL A 301 8.58 30.45 -2.57
C VAL A 301 9.60 30.69 -1.45
N ILE A 302 9.60 31.89 -0.90
CA ILE A 302 10.48 32.29 0.19
C ILE A 302 9.61 32.45 1.43
N TYR A 303 9.96 31.74 2.49
CA TYR A 303 9.29 31.81 3.79
C TYR A 303 10.08 32.75 4.73
N GLN A 304 9.38 33.52 5.57
CA GLN A 304 10.04 34.36 6.57
C GLN A 304 10.43 33.58 7.84
N ASN A 305 9.48 32.81 8.37
CA ASN A 305 9.60 32.14 9.66
C ASN A 305 8.86 30.82 9.66
N LEU A 306 9.19 29.92 8.72
CA LEU A 306 8.53 28.61 8.57
C LEU A 306 8.95 27.67 9.70
N ALA A 307 8.06 27.43 10.67
CA ALA A 307 8.33 26.60 11.84
C ALA A 307 7.73 25.20 11.75
N LEU A 308 6.66 24.99 10.98
CA LEU A 308 6.00 23.68 10.84
C LEU A 308 5.73 23.36 9.38
N VAL A 309 6.12 22.18 8.98
CA VAL A 309 5.83 21.59 7.67
C VAL A 309 5.04 20.31 7.86
N ILE A 310 3.88 20.22 7.20
CA ILE A 310 3.01 19.06 7.21
C ILE A 310 2.98 18.45 5.80
N THR A 311 3.12 17.14 5.69
CA THR A 311 2.92 16.40 4.42
C THR A 311 1.77 15.42 4.58
N ASP A 312 0.76 15.56 3.73
CA ASP A 312 -0.38 14.65 3.71
C ASP A 312 -0.17 13.54 2.68
N GLU A 313 -0.50 12.28 3.02
CA GLU A 313 -0.36 11.08 2.14
C GLU A 313 1.07 10.89 1.59
N GLN A 314 2.06 10.84 2.46
CA GLN A 314 3.50 10.83 2.15
C GLN A 314 3.95 9.73 1.17
N HIS A 315 3.28 8.57 1.10
CA HIS A 315 3.67 7.48 0.18
C HIS A 315 3.75 7.91 -1.30
N ARG A 316 3.18 9.09 -1.63
CA ARG A 316 3.23 9.70 -2.97
C ARG A 316 4.33 10.75 -3.14
N PHE A 317 4.99 11.15 -2.06
CA PHE A 317 6.11 12.09 -2.11
C PHE A 317 7.43 11.37 -1.91
N GLY A 318 8.41 11.60 -2.78
CA GLY A 318 9.75 11.06 -2.62
C GLY A 318 10.47 11.63 -1.39
N VAL A 319 11.37 10.86 -0.78
CA VAL A 319 12.23 11.29 0.35
C VAL A 319 12.93 12.63 0.04
N LYS A 320 13.40 12.81 -1.20
CA LYS A 320 14.04 14.06 -1.67
C LYS A 320 13.14 15.29 -1.59
N GLN A 321 11.83 15.17 -1.81
CA GLN A 321 10.92 16.31 -1.76
C GLN A 321 10.71 16.79 -0.33
N ARG A 322 10.69 15.86 0.63
CA ARG A 322 10.65 16.18 2.06
C ARG A 322 11.93 16.88 2.51
N GLU A 323 13.08 16.36 2.12
CA GLU A 323 14.39 16.96 2.39
C GLU A 323 14.44 18.40 1.83
N THR A 324 14.10 18.58 0.56
CA THR A 324 14.06 19.92 -0.07
C THR A 324 13.11 20.88 0.64
N PHE A 325 11.97 20.38 1.18
CA PHE A 325 11.03 21.24 1.91
C PHE A 325 11.58 21.59 3.29
N SER A 326 12.23 20.67 3.97
CA SER A 326 12.87 20.91 5.26
C SER A 326 14.12 21.80 5.16
N GLU A 327 14.72 21.94 3.99
CA GLU A 327 15.86 22.85 3.73
C GLU A 327 15.43 24.30 3.45
N LYS A 328 14.11 24.57 3.28
CA LYS A 328 13.60 25.93 3.07
C LYS A 328 13.45 26.69 4.38
N GLY A 329 14.51 27.34 4.80
CA GLY A 329 14.53 28.19 6.00
C GLY A 329 15.31 27.58 7.16
N THR A 330 15.01 28.02 8.38
CA THR A 330 15.55 27.45 9.63
C THR A 330 14.81 26.17 9.94
N LYS A 331 15.34 25.04 9.58
CA LYS A 331 14.94 23.66 9.91
C LYS A 331 13.58 23.54 10.66
N PRO A 332 12.45 23.51 9.94
CA PRO A 332 11.13 23.47 10.55
C PRO A 332 10.83 22.12 11.18
N HIS A 333 9.89 22.06 12.11
CA HIS A 333 9.26 20.84 12.57
C HIS A 333 8.59 20.12 11.39
N ILE A 334 8.69 18.79 11.34
CA ILE A 334 8.15 17.97 10.28
C ILE A 334 7.06 17.06 10.84
N LEU A 335 5.86 17.20 10.33
CA LEU A 335 4.72 16.34 10.61
C LEU A 335 4.27 15.64 9.34
N VAL A 336 4.25 14.33 9.38
CA VAL A 336 3.79 13.50 8.26
C VAL A 336 2.45 12.89 8.61
N MET A 337 1.50 12.88 7.69
CA MET A 337 0.22 12.20 7.87
C MET A 337 0.09 11.04 6.87
N SER A 338 -0.40 9.90 7.33
CA SER A 338 -0.70 8.75 6.48
C SER A 338 -2.06 8.16 6.83
N ALA A 339 -2.85 7.86 5.78
CA ALA A 339 -4.11 7.14 5.90
C ALA A 339 -3.95 5.61 5.74
N THR A 340 -2.74 5.12 5.47
CA THR A 340 -2.51 3.68 5.43
C THR A 340 -2.32 3.13 6.84
N PRO A 341 -3.08 2.13 7.27
CA PRO A 341 -2.81 1.40 8.50
C PRO A 341 -1.59 0.48 8.28
N ILE A 342 -0.40 1.07 8.44
CA ILE A 342 0.85 0.32 8.37
C ILE A 342 1.11 -0.27 9.76
N PRO A 343 1.33 -1.59 9.91
CA PRO A 343 1.72 -2.16 11.18
C PRO A 343 2.91 -1.39 11.78
N ARG A 344 2.89 -1.12 13.09
CA ARG A 344 3.90 -0.28 13.76
C ARG A 344 5.33 -0.70 13.45
N THR A 345 5.57 -2.01 13.36
CA THR A 345 6.87 -2.57 12.97
C THR A 345 7.27 -2.21 11.53
N LEU A 346 6.33 -2.27 10.60
CA LEU A 346 6.58 -1.89 9.22
C LEU A 346 6.71 -0.35 9.06
N ALA A 347 5.98 0.42 9.86
CA ALA A 347 6.12 1.87 9.90
C ALA A 347 7.53 2.29 10.38
N ILE A 348 8.10 1.60 11.36
CA ILE A 348 9.50 1.79 11.80
C ILE A 348 10.48 1.47 10.66
N ILE A 349 10.19 0.46 9.87
CA ILE A 349 11.02 0.07 8.71
C ILE A 349 10.99 1.14 7.61
N LEU A 350 9.80 1.65 7.29
CA LEU A 350 9.60 2.60 6.20
C LEU A 350 9.95 4.05 6.57
N TYR A 351 9.80 4.40 7.85
CA TYR A 351 9.90 5.77 8.37
C TYR A 351 10.75 5.83 9.64
N GLY A 352 11.81 5.02 9.71
CA GLY A 352 12.62 4.80 10.91
C GLY A 352 13.21 6.05 11.58
N ASP A 353 13.21 7.19 10.88
CA ASP A 353 13.64 8.49 11.39
C ASP A 353 12.51 9.28 12.07
N LEU A 354 11.24 8.86 11.93
CA LEU A 354 10.08 9.54 12.50
C LEU A 354 9.61 8.89 13.81
N ASP A 355 9.14 9.72 14.74
CA ASP A 355 8.34 9.26 15.87
C ASP A 355 6.89 9.00 15.43
N ILE A 356 6.21 8.00 16.00
CA ILE A 356 4.92 7.54 15.48
C ILE A 356 3.81 7.79 16.50
N SER A 357 2.79 8.54 16.09
CA SER A 357 1.51 8.68 16.78
C SER A 357 0.41 7.94 16.02
N VAL A 358 -0.33 7.06 16.69
CA VAL A 358 -1.40 6.29 16.07
C VAL A 358 -2.76 6.82 16.51
N VAL A 359 -3.61 7.17 15.52
CA VAL A 359 -5.03 7.53 15.74
C VAL A 359 -5.89 6.33 15.35
N ASP A 360 -6.10 5.46 16.32
CA ASP A 360 -6.77 4.16 16.22
C ASP A 360 -8.26 4.18 16.60
N GLU A 361 -8.80 5.36 16.90
CA GLU A 361 -10.21 5.57 17.18
C GLU A 361 -10.93 6.24 16.00
N VAL A 362 -12.16 5.83 15.76
CA VAL A 362 -13.05 6.41 14.74
C VAL A 362 -14.00 7.40 15.41
N PRO A 363 -14.21 8.62 14.86
CA PRO A 363 -15.18 9.57 15.40
C PRO A 363 -16.59 8.98 15.49
N ALA A 364 -17.29 9.25 16.60
CA ALA A 364 -18.55 8.60 16.99
C ALA A 364 -19.71 8.72 15.96
N LYS A 365 -19.64 9.65 15.01
CA LYS A 365 -20.69 9.85 13.99
C LYS A 365 -20.49 9.01 12.71
N ARG A 366 -19.40 8.25 12.59
CA ARG A 366 -19.14 7.44 11.40
C ARG A 366 -19.92 6.13 11.49
N LEU A 367 -20.75 5.88 10.47
CA LEU A 367 -21.50 4.63 10.37
C LEU A 367 -20.58 3.47 9.98
N PRO A 368 -20.86 2.23 10.47
CA PRO A 368 -20.09 1.06 10.06
C PRO A 368 -20.32 0.77 8.57
N ILE A 369 -19.21 0.54 7.84
CA ILE A 369 -19.27 0.20 6.42
C ILE A 369 -19.58 -1.28 6.27
N LYS A 370 -20.59 -1.61 5.46
CA LYS A 370 -20.94 -2.99 5.12
C LYS A 370 -20.07 -3.48 3.97
N ASN A 371 -19.32 -4.56 4.18
CA ASN A 371 -18.49 -5.16 3.15
C ASN A 371 -19.18 -6.41 2.59
N CYS A 372 -19.10 -6.59 1.27
CA CYS A 372 -19.63 -7.75 0.55
C CYS A 372 -18.61 -8.23 -0.47
N VAL A 373 -18.20 -9.48 -0.37
CA VAL A 373 -17.29 -10.12 -1.33
C VAL A 373 -18.10 -11.10 -2.16
N VAL A 374 -18.09 -10.91 -3.49
CA VAL A 374 -19.02 -11.58 -4.41
C VAL A 374 -18.34 -11.96 -5.72
N ASP A 375 -18.94 -12.89 -6.46
CA ASP A 375 -18.55 -13.22 -7.83
C ASP A 375 -19.27 -12.35 -8.88
N THR A 376 -18.87 -12.48 -10.13
CA THR A 376 -19.42 -11.71 -11.26
C THR A 376 -20.93 -11.90 -11.49
N ARG A 377 -21.53 -13.00 -11.00
CA ARG A 377 -22.98 -13.25 -11.09
C ARG A 377 -23.81 -12.31 -10.22
N TYR A 378 -23.16 -11.68 -9.24
CA TYR A 378 -23.82 -10.72 -8.37
C TYR A 378 -23.97 -9.31 -8.99
N ARG A 379 -23.28 -9.01 -10.10
CA ARG A 379 -23.30 -7.68 -10.76
C ARG A 379 -24.69 -7.07 -10.94
N PRO A 380 -25.72 -7.78 -11.42
CA PRO A 380 -27.04 -7.18 -11.58
C PRO A 380 -27.64 -6.66 -10.25
N LYS A 381 -27.39 -7.39 -9.14
CA LYS A 381 -27.83 -6.94 -7.81
C LYS A 381 -27.02 -5.73 -7.30
N ALA A 382 -25.72 -5.68 -7.63
CA ALA A 382 -24.87 -4.55 -7.30
C ALA A 382 -25.31 -3.30 -8.04
N TYR A 383 -25.65 -3.41 -9.32
CA TYR A 383 -26.16 -2.29 -10.14
C TYR A 383 -27.51 -1.79 -9.60
N GLN A 384 -28.45 -2.68 -9.30
CA GLN A 384 -29.71 -2.31 -8.65
C GLN A 384 -29.50 -1.59 -7.30
N PHE A 385 -28.50 -2.00 -6.54
CA PHE A 385 -28.16 -1.33 -5.28
C PHE A 385 -27.59 0.06 -5.52
N ILE A 386 -26.72 0.24 -6.53
CA ILE A 386 -26.21 1.56 -6.94
C ILE A 386 -27.38 2.46 -7.39
N GLU A 387 -28.28 1.98 -8.24
CA GLU A 387 -29.45 2.73 -8.70
C GLU A 387 -30.34 3.19 -7.53
N LYS A 388 -30.55 2.31 -6.56
CA LYS A 388 -31.32 2.64 -5.33
C LYS A 388 -30.66 3.75 -4.51
N GLU A 389 -29.34 3.71 -4.37
CA GLU A 389 -28.59 4.74 -3.62
C GLU A 389 -28.58 6.07 -4.40
N VAL A 390 -28.43 6.02 -5.73
CA VAL A 390 -28.51 7.20 -6.58
C VAL A 390 -29.92 7.82 -6.55
N ALA A 391 -30.98 7.00 -6.59
CA ALA A 391 -32.35 7.47 -6.43
C ALA A 391 -32.61 8.11 -5.06
N ALA A 392 -31.87 7.72 -4.03
CA ALA A 392 -31.88 8.34 -2.69
C ALA A 392 -31.04 9.63 -2.62
N GLY A 393 -30.43 10.08 -3.73
CA GLY A 393 -29.59 11.29 -3.82
C GLY A 393 -28.12 11.06 -3.52
N HIS A 394 -27.69 9.80 -3.34
CA HIS A 394 -26.29 9.44 -3.06
C HIS A 394 -25.50 9.18 -4.34
N GLN A 395 -24.18 9.02 -4.17
CA GLN A 395 -23.24 8.77 -5.25
C GLN A 395 -22.48 7.45 -5.05
N ALA A 396 -21.92 6.91 -6.14
CA ALA A 396 -21.16 5.67 -6.09
C ALA A 396 -19.84 5.77 -6.85
N TYR A 397 -18.84 5.04 -6.34
CA TYR A 397 -17.59 4.76 -7.06
C TYR A 397 -17.63 3.35 -7.65
N VAL A 398 -17.11 3.20 -8.87
CA VAL A 398 -16.79 1.92 -9.47
C VAL A 398 -15.32 1.90 -9.85
N ILE A 399 -14.55 1.05 -9.19
CA ILE A 399 -13.09 0.99 -9.34
C ILE A 399 -12.71 -0.24 -10.15
N CYS A 400 -11.96 -0.02 -11.23
CA CYS A 400 -11.40 -1.07 -12.07
C CYS A 400 -9.89 -1.20 -11.84
N PRO A 401 -9.31 -2.43 -11.86
CA PRO A 401 -7.87 -2.60 -11.70
C PRO A 401 -7.10 -2.05 -12.88
N LEU A 402 -5.85 -1.67 -12.61
CA LEU A 402 -4.84 -1.42 -13.63
C LEU A 402 -4.42 -2.76 -14.26
N VAL A 403 -4.45 -2.87 -15.58
CA VAL A 403 -3.93 -4.06 -16.29
C VAL A 403 -2.50 -3.76 -16.72
N GLU A 404 -1.52 -4.53 -16.23
CA GLU A 404 -0.08 -4.25 -16.34
C GLU A 404 0.51 -4.30 -17.76
N GLU A 405 -0.25 -4.67 -18.80
CA GLU A 405 0.34 -4.95 -20.12
C GLU A 405 0.60 -3.73 -21.03
N SER A 406 -0.09 -2.62 -20.86
CA SER A 406 0.26 -1.30 -21.45
C SER A 406 -0.66 -0.18 -20.94
N GLU A 407 -0.13 1.04 -20.82
CA GLU A 407 -0.92 2.22 -20.42
C GLU A 407 -2.14 2.49 -21.35
N ASN A 408 -2.05 2.10 -22.63
CA ASN A 408 -3.16 2.23 -23.58
C ASN A 408 -4.31 1.25 -23.32
N MET A 409 -4.02 0.02 -22.88
CA MET A 409 -5.04 -0.98 -22.54
C MET A 409 -5.84 -0.60 -21.29
N GLU A 410 -5.25 0.15 -20.36
CA GLU A 410 -5.96 0.62 -19.15
C GLU A 410 -7.12 1.56 -19.49
N ALA A 411 -6.86 2.56 -20.34
CA ALA A 411 -7.88 3.53 -20.74
C ALA A 411 -9.02 2.88 -21.55
N GLU A 412 -8.69 1.90 -22.40
CA GLU A 412 -9.66 1.13 -23.17
C GLU A 412 -10.55 0.29 -22.25
N ASN A 413 -9.97 -0.45 -21.28
CA ASN A 413 -10.70 -1.30 -20.36
C ASN A 413 -11.69 -0.52 -19.48
N VAL A 414 -11.27 0.62 -18.93
CA VAL A 414 -12.15 1.47 -18.08
C VAL A 414 -13.20 2.17 -18.90
N THR A 415 -12.86 2.62 -20.11
CA THR A 415 -13.79 3.27 -21.04
C THR A 415 -14.88 2.28 -21.52
N ASP A 416 -14.49 1.06 -21.87
CA ASP A 416 -15.43 0.02 -22.30
C ASP A 416 -16.29 -0.49 -21.15
N TYR A 417 -15.74 -0.52 -19.94
CA TYR A 417 -16.52 -0.81 -18.75
C TYR A 417 -17.56 0.29 -18.50
N ALA A 418 -17.18 1.55 -18.58
CA ALA A 418 -18.10 2.67 -18.40
C ALA A 418 -19.23 2.68 -19.45
N LYS A 419 -18.94 2.34 -20.71
CA LYS A 419 -19.98 2.20 -21.76
C LYS A 419 -20.98 1.09 -21.42
N ARG A 420 -20.48 -0.11 -21.04
CA ARG A 420 -21.34 -1.23 -20.63
C ARG A 420 -22.18 -0.89 -19.40
N LEU A 421 -21.57 -0.22 -18.43
CA LEU A 421 -22.29 0.22 -17.23
C LEU A 421 -23.41 1.20 -17.56
N LYS A 422 -23.22 2.08 -18.57
CA LYS A 422 -24.23 2.99 -19.04
C LYS A 422 -25.42 2.30 -19.75
N GLU A 423 -25.19 1.14 -20.34
CA GLU A 423 -26.25 0.31 -20.95
C GLU A 423 -27.05 -0.47 -19.89
N GLU A 424 -26.43 -0.74 -18.72
CA GLU A 424 -27.03 -1.54 -17.65
C GLU A 424 -27.74 -0.68 -16.56
N LEU A 425 -27.33 0.59 -16.39
CA LEU A 425 -27.93 1.52 -15.44
C LEU A 425 -29.01 2.39 -16.12
N MET A 426 -29.91 2.96 -15.32
CA MET A 426 -30.93 3.89 -15.82
C MET A 426 -30.32 5.08 -16.56
N ASP A 427 -30.91 5.48 -17.69
CA ASP A 427 -30.47 6.62 -18.54
C ASP A 427 -30.37 7.96 -17.80
N THR A 428 -31.03 8.08 -16.65
CA THR A 428 -31.02 9.29 -15.80
C THR A 428 -29.74 9.43 -14.96
N ILE A 429 -28.90 8.41 -14.93
CA ILE A 429 -27.66 8.39 -14.12
C ILE A 429 -26.51 8.88 -14.96
N GLU A 430 -25.92 10.01 -14.57
CA GLU A 430 -24.72 10.52 -15.22
C GLU A 430 -23.49 9.79 -14.70
N ILE A 431 -22.72 9.21 -15.65
CA ILE A 431 -21.51 8.45 -15.37
C ILE A 431 -20.29 9.27 -15.77
N GLY A 432 -19.41 9.53 -14.81
CA GLY A 432 -18.10 10.12 -15.04
C GLY A 432 -17.02 9.07 -15.21
N LEU A 433 -16.00 9.39 -15.99
CA LEU A 433 -14.83 8.53 -16.22
C LEU A 433 -13.56 9.23 -15.74
N LEU A 434 -12.71 8.50 -14.97
CA LEU A 434 -11.46 9.02 -14.44
C LEU A 434 -10.35 7.97 -14.56
N HIS A 435 -9.28 8.25 -15.32
CA HIS A 435 -8.14 7.35 -15.48
C HIS A 435 -6.80 8.08 -15.60
N GLY A 436 -5.70 7.34 -15.47
CA GLY A 436 -4.32 7.86 -15.40
C GLY A 436 -3.94 8.78 -16.55
N GLN A 437 -4.36 8.48 -17.78
CA GLN A 437 -3.96 9.19 -19.01
C GLN A 437 -4.69 10.53 -19.22
N MET A 438 -5.73 10.84 -18.47
CA MET A 438 -6.41 12.13 -18.58
C MET A 438 -5.48 13.28 -18.18
N LYS A 439 -5.61 14.41 -18.88
CA LYS A 439 -4.89 15.64 -18.51
C LYS A 439 -5.34 16.14 -17.13
N PRO A 440 -4.46 16.75 -16.34
CA PRO A 440 -4.80 17.22 -14.99
C PRO A 440 -6.08 18.10 -14.94
N ALA A 441 -6.25 19.00 -15.90
CA ALA A 441 -7.44 19.86 -15.99
C ALA A 441 -8.74 19.04 -16.17
N GLN A 442 -8.71 17.98 -16.98
CA GLN A 442 -9.87 17.10 -17.18
C GLN A 442 -10.18 16.26 -15.93
N LYS A 443 -9.13 15.80 -15.22
CA LYS A 443 -9.31 15.10 -13.94
C LYS A 443 -9.96 15.98 -12.90
N ASN A 444 -9.52 17.22 -12.80
CA ASN A 444 -10.10 18.20 -11.88
C ASN A 444 -11.55 18.50 -12.21
N ASP A 445 -11.89 18.74 -13.49
CA ASP A 445 -13.25 18.99 -13.94
C ASP A 445 -14.20 17.83 -13.58
N VAL A 446 -13.82 16.59 -13.87
CA VAL A 446 -14.62 15.42 -13.52
C VAL A 446 -14.82 15.30 -12.00
N MET A 447 -13.77 15.56 -11.23
CA MET A 447 -13.85 15.49 -9.77
C MET A 447 -14.69 16.61 -9.15
N GLU A 448 -14.62 17.83 -9.69
CA GLU A 448 -15.46 18.97 -9.28
C GLU A 448 -16.93 18.69 -9.59
N ARG A 449 -17.25 18.19 -10.77
CA ARG A 449 -18.62 17.78 -11.15
C ARG A 449 -19.14 16.62 -10.31
N PHE A 450 -18.27 15.66 -9.95
CA PHE A 450 -18.66 14.58 -9.06
C PHE A 450 -18.88 15.10 -7.63
N ALA A 451 -18.04 16.00 -7.12
CA ALA A 451 -18.25 16.63 -5.82
C ALA A 451 -19.52 17.48 -5.76
N ALA A 452 -19.88 18.16 -6.89
CA ALA A 452 -21.11 18.93 -7.04
C ALA A 452 -22.38 18.07 -7.25
N ASN A 453 -22.26 16.73 -7.26
CA ASN A 453 -23.34 15.78 -7.54
C ASN A 453 -23.97 15.91 -8.96
N GLU A 454 -23.23 16.49 -9.90
CA GLU A 454 -23.60 16.47 -11.32
C GLU A 454 -23.34 15.10 -11.96
N ILE A 455 -22.38 14.36 -11.45
CA ILE A 455 -22.07 12.97 -11.78
C ILE A 455 -22.48 12.10 -10.59
N GLN A 456 -23.30 11.08 -10.81
CA GLN A 456 -23.78 10.18 -9.75
C GLN A 456 -22.92 8.92 -9.60
N VAL A 457 -22.33 8.44 -10.69
CA VAL A 457 -21.46 7.26 -10.67
C VAL A 457 -20.11 7.60 -11.29
N LEU A 458 -19.03 7.45 -10.54
CA LEU A 458 -17.67 7.67 -11.01
C LEU A 458 -16.96 6.34 -11.27
N VAL A 459 -16.71 6.03 -12.54
CA VAL A 459 -15.91 4.87 -12.96
C VAL A 459 -14.45 5.29 -13.04
N SER A 460 -13.58 4.61 -12.31
CA SER A 460 -12.17 5.01 -12.22
C SER A 460 -11.21 3.83 -12.10
N THR A 461 -9.96 4.08 -12.48
CA THR A 461 -8.82 3.27 -12.03
C THR A 461 -8.41 3.66 -10.60
N THR A 462 -7.31 3.14 -10.07
CA THR A 462 -6.74 3.45 -8.75
C THR A 462 -6.46 4.94 -8.49
N VAL A 463 -6.66 5.81 -9.49
CA VAL A 463 -6.47 7.27 -9.37
C VAL A 463 -7.34 7.90 -8.27
N VAL A 464 -8.47 7.28 -7.90
CA VAL A 464 -9.36 7.71 -6.78
C VAL A 464 -8.71 7.55 -5.39
N GLU A 465 -7.57 6.87 -5.28
CA GLU A 465 -6.80 6.83 -4.02
C GLU A 465 -6.41 8.24 -3.54
N VAL A 466 -6.51 9.25 -4.42
CA VAL A 466 -6.06 10.61 -4.15
C VAL A 466 -7.16 11.42 -3.46
N GLY A 467 -7.21 11.33 -2.16
CA GLY A 467 -7.56 12.37 -1.19
C GLY A 467 -8.89 13.12 -1.27
N VAL A 468 -9.68 12.99 -2.33
CA VAL A 468 -10.94 13.75 -2.47
C VAL A 468 -12.02 13.12 -1.58
N ASN A 469 -12.46 13.86 -0.59
CA ASN A 469 -13.58 13.45 0.25
C ASN A 469 -14.90 13.90 -0.41
N VAL A 470 -15.70 12.93 -0.84
CA VAL A 470 -17.07 13.18 -1.32
C VAL A 470 -18.03 12.53 -0.32
N PRO A 471 -18.51 13.28 0.69
CA PRO A 471 -19.34 12.71 1.78
C PRO A 471 -20.62 12.05 1.28
N ASN A 472 -21.12 12.49 0.12
CA ASN A 472 -22.32 11.95 -0.51
C ASN A 472 -22.11 10.61 -1.23
N ALA A 473 -20.86 10.19 -1.47
CA ALA A 473 -20.54 8.87 -2.03
C ALA A 473 -20.65 7.79 -0.95
N THR A 474 -21.73 7.00 -1.01
CA THR A 474 -22.06 5.99 0.01
C THR A 474 -21.65 4.58 -0.40
N VAL A 475 -21.45 4.32 -1.69
CA VAL A 475 -21.17 2.99 -2.24
C VAL A 475 -19.86 2.99 -3.02
N MET A 476 -19.10 1.91 -2.83
CA MET A 476 -17.94 1.61 -3.67
C MET A 476 -18.03 0.17 -4.18
N MET A 477 -17.94 0.00 -5.47
CA MET A 477 -17.83 -1.28 -6.16
C MET A 477 -16.41 -1.41 -6.69
N ILE A 478 -15.75 -2.53 -6.41
CA ILE A 478 -14.38 -2.80 -6.86
C ILE A 478 -14.39 -4.05 -7.72
N GLU A 479 -14.08 -3.89 -8.99
CA GLU A 479 -14.01 -5.00 -9.95
C GLU A 479 -12.65 -5.68 -9.89
N ASN A 480 -12.64 -7.02 -10.05
CA ASN A 480 -11.45 -7.87 -10.01
C ASN A 480 -10.55 -7.52 -8.80
N ALA A 481 -11.15 -7.54 -7.62
CA ALA A 481 -10.53 -7.10 -6.37
C ALA A 481 -9.25 -7.89 -6.00
N GLU A 482 -9.03 -9.06 -6.60
CA GLU A 482 -7.81 -9.87 -6.49
C GLU A 482 -6.55 -9.17 -7.02
N HIS A 483 -6.69 -8.16 -7.87
CA HIS A 483 -5.58 -7.37 -8.39
C HIS A 483 -5.17 -6.20 -7.49
N PHE A 484 -5.88 -5.99 -6.38
CA PHE A 484 -5.59 -4.91 -5.43
C PHE A 484 -4.89 -5.42 -4.18
N GLY A 485 -3.89 -4.71 -3.72
CA GLY A 485 -3.29 -4.97 -2.42
C GLY A 485 -4.26 -4.63 -1.26
N LEU A 486 -4.11 -5.34 -0.11
CA LEU A 486 -4.97 -5.11 1.07
C LEU A 486 -4.97 -3.65 1.54
N ALA A 487 -3.81 -2.99 1.53
CA ALA A 487 -3.70 -1.58 1.92
C ALA A 487 -4.50 -0.66 0.98
N GLN A 488 -4.51 -0.96 -0.34
CA GLN A 488 -5.29 -0.21 -1.32
C GLN A 488 -6.80 -0.41 -1.08
N LEU A 489 -7.25 -1.65 -0.89
CA LEU A 489 -8.65 -1.96 -0.59
C LEU A 489 -9.11 -1.25 0.69
N HIS A 490 -8.26 -1.17 1.70
CA HIS A 490 -8.55 -0.45 2.94
C HIS A 490 -8.68 1.07 2.71
N GLN A 491 -7.78 1.67 1.93
CA GLN A 491 -7.87 3.08 1.56
C GLN A 491 -9.15 3.40 0.78
N LEU A 492 -9.48 2.56 -0.22
CA LEU A 492 -10.70 2.69 -1.00
C LEU A 492 -11.95 2.58 -0.11
N ARG A 493 -11.99 1.58 0.79
CA ARG A 493 -13.08 1.44 1.77
C ARG A 493 -13.30 2.71 2.59
N GLY A 494 -12.23 3.36 2.98
CA GLY A 494 -12.28 4.59 3.76
C GLY A 494 -12.94 5.79 3.05
N ARG A 495 -13.13 5.72 1.72
CA ARG A 495 -13.69 6.80 0.90
C ARG A 495 -15.22 6.83 0.87
N VAL A 496 -15.90 5.82 1.38
CA VAL A 496 -17.36 5.72 1.37
C VAL A 496 -17.93 5.51 2.77
N GLY A 497 -19.21 5.83 2.92
CA GLY A 497 -19.88 5.84 4.22
C GLY A 497 -20.84 4.68 4.48
N ARG A 498 -21.19 3.80 3.50
CA ARG A 498 -22.25 2.82 3.66
C ARG A 498 -21.92 1.40 3.25
N ALA A 499 -21.42 1.18 2.05
CA ALA A 499 -21.16 -0.17 1.55
C ALA A 499 -19.97 -0.25 0.59
N VAL A 500 -19.22 -1.36 0.67
CA VAL A 500 -18.18 -1.74 -0.29
C VAL A 500 -18.50 -3.11 -0.85
N ILE A 501 -18.54 -3.25 -2.17
CA ILE A 501 -18.80 -4.47 -2.90
C ILE A 501 -17.52 -4.86 -3.65
N LEU A 502 -16.93 -6.00 -3.28
CA LEU A 502 -15.71 -6.52 -3.89
C LEU A 502 -16.09 -7.64 -4.86
N HIS A 503 -15.88 -7.44 -6.15
CA HIS A 503 -16.05 -8.47 -7.17
C HIS A 503 -14.73 -9.19 -7.44
N TYR A 504 -14.74 -10.51 -7.33
CA TYR A 504 -13.62 -11.39 -7.67
C TYR A 504 -13.91 -12.11 -8.99
N GLY A 505 -13.10 -11.87 -10.02
CA GLY A 505 -13.28 -12.46 -11.35
C GLY A 505 -13.03 -13.97 -11.39
N GLN A 506 -12.17 -14.48 -10.50
CA GLN A 506 -11.70 -15.88 -10.51
C GLN A 506 -12.10 -16.68 -9.26
N LEU A 507 -13.16 -16.33 -8.56
CA LEU A 507 -13.61 -17.02 -7.34
C LEU A 507 -13.79 -18.54 -7.51
N GLN A 508 -14.14 -19.02 -8.72
CA GLN A 508 -14.28 -20.44 -9.00
C GLN A 508 -12.94 -21.20 -9.08
N GLN A 509 -11.83 -20.53 -9.40
CA GLN A 509 -10.50 -21.16 -9.41
C GLN A 509 -9.87 -21.20 -8.01
N LEU A 510 -10.30 -20.33 -7.10
CA LEU A 510 -9.77 -20.20 -5.74
C LEU A 510 -10.29 -21.28 -4.78
N GLN A 511 -11.41 -21.95 -5.09
CA GLN A 511 -11.97 -23.02 -4.24
C GLN A 511 -11.13 -24.32 -4.20
N GLY A 512 -10.11 -24.43 -5.04
CA GLY A 512 -9.21 -25.58 -5.11
C GLY A 512 -7.77 -25.36 -4.59
N VAL A 513 -7.40 -24.14 -4.17
CA VAL A 513 -6.03 -23.83 -3.76
C VAL A 513 -6.04 -23.32 -2.31
N THR A 514 -5.48 -24.12 -1.42
CA THR A 514 -5.43 -23.88 0.05
C THR A 514 -4.75 -22.58 0.46
N GLU A 515 -3.83 -22.04 -0.34
CA GLU A 515 -3.16 -20.75 -0.05
C GLU A 515 -4.06 -19.52 -0.27
N THR A 516 -4.99 -19.60 -1.22
CA THR A 516 -5.94 -18.53 -1.51
C THR A 516 -7.12 -18.49 -0.55
N SER A 517 -7.47 -19.61 0.09
CA SER A 517 -8.48 -19.63 1.15
C SER A 517 -8.02 -18.81 2.37
N GLY A 518 -6.75 -18.91 2.73
CA GLY A 518 -6.15 -18.11 3.82
C GLY A 518 -6.15 -16.60 3.56
N TYR A 519 -5.92 -16.18 2.30
CA TYR A 519 -6.02 -14.78 1.91
C TYR A 519 -7.48 -14.27 1.98
N PHE A 520 -8.42 -15.09 1.52
CA PHE A 520 -9.86 -14.79 1.54
C PHE A 520 -10.42 -14.72 2.96
N GLU A 521 -10.08 -15.68 3.83
CA GLU A 521 -10.42 -15.65 5.24
C GLU A 521 -9.77 -14.48 5.99
N SER A 522 -8.52 -14.15 5.65
CA SER A 522 -7.82 -12.98 6.17
C SER A 522 -8.51 -11.70 5.73
N LEU A 523 -8.95 -11.62 4.47
CA LEU A 523 -9.69 -10.47 3.92
C LEU A 523 -11.06 -10.31 4.61
N GLN A 524 -11.79 -11.40 4.83
CA GLN A 524 -13.07 -11.37 5.56
C GLN A 524 -12.92 -11.01 7.04
N ARG A 525 -11.83 -11.44 7.70
CA ARG A 525 -11.55 -11.08 9.09
C ARG A 525 -11.00 -9.66 9.22
N TRP A 526 -10.36 -9.17 8.17
CA TRP A 526 -9.69 -7.86 8.18
C TRP A 526 -10.62 -6.74 7.69
N LEU A 527 -11.55 -7.02 6.81
CA LEU A 527 -12.65 -6.14 6.37
C LEU A 527 -13.81 -6.17 7.39
#